data_996304209eb71df736634c0d00c38f8f
#
_entry.id   996304209eb71df736634c0d00c38f8f
#
_cell.length_a   1.000
_cell.length_b   1.000
_cell.length_c   1.000
_cell.angle_alpha   90.00
_cell.angle_beta   90.00
_cell.angle_gamma   90.00
#
_symmetry.space_group_name_H-M   'P 1'
#
loop_
_entity.id
_entity.type
_entity.pdbx_description
1 polymer ?
#
loop_
_entity_poly.entity_id
_entity_poly.type
_entity_poly.pdbx_seq_one_letter_code
_entity_poly.pdbx_strand_id
1 'polypeptide(L)'
;MGLRVAQFLAIVFTALALVPAGAHLFELPNKIGLAQDDYFVVQSIYRGWALFGIVLFGALAANLALTIMVRRQRAPFWLAFLAFLLVAATLVIFFTWTYPANQATSNWTAVPANWQELRLNGNTPTRRTRY
;
A
#
# COMPACT_ATOMS: atom_id res chain seq x y z
N MET A 1 12.45 22.23 -18.32
CA MET A 1 11.69 21.05 -18.80
C MET A 1 11.70 19.91 -17.77
N GLY A 2 12.82 19.51 -17.22
CA GLY A 2 12.95 18.39 -16.29
C GLY A 2 12.07 18.48 -15.01
N LEU A 3 11.99 19.66 -14.37
CA LEU A 3 11.17 19.82 -13.16
C LEU A 3 9.67 19.57 -13.42
N ARG A 4 9.12 20.06 -14.53
CA ARG A 4 7.72 19.82 -14.90
C ARG A 4 7.43 18.34 -15.14
N VAL A 5 8.38 17.63 -15.77
CA VAL A 5 8.27 16.18 -15.99
C VAL A 5 8.31 15.44 -14.64
N ALA A 6 9.23 15.80 -13.75
CA ALA A 6 9.30 15.19 -12.42
C ALA A 6 8.02 15.42 -11.59
N GLN A 7 7.47 16.65 -11.63
CA GLN A 7 6.19 16.96 -10.99
C GLN A 7 5.04 16.14 -11.57
N PHE A 8 4.94 16.04 -12.88
CA PHE A 8 3.92 15.25 -13.56
C PHE A 8 4.01 13.77 -13.16
N LEU A 9 5.21 13.18 -13.23
CA LEU A 9 5.41 11.78 -12.87
C LEU A 9 5.11 11.54 -11.38
N ALA A 10 5.54 12.42 -10.48
CA ALA A 10 5.24 12.29 -9.05
C ALA A 10 3.72 12.30 -8.80
N ILE A 11 2.98 13.20 -9.44
CA ILE A 11 1.52 13.29 -9.31
C ILE A 11 0.86 12.04 -9.87
N VAL A 12 1.20 11.63 -11.10
CA VAL A 12 0.56 10.49 -11.77
C VAL A 12 0.81 9.20 -11.00
N PHE A 13 2.07 8.90 -10.66
CA PHE A 13 2.38 7.68 -9.93
C PHE A 13 1.76 7.67 -8.53
N THR A 14 1.75 8.80 -7.83
CA THR A 14 1.09 8.90 -6.51
C THR A 14 -0.42 8.72 -6.63
N ALA A 15 -1.07 9.34 -7.60
CA ALA A 15 -2.50 9.16 -7.85
C ALA A 15 -2.85 7.69 -8.17
N LEU A 16 -2.06 7.03 -9.02
CA LEU A 16 -2.25 5.61 -9.33
C LEU A 16 -2.01 4.71 -8.10
N ALA A 17 -1.04 5.05 -7.24
CA ALA A 17 -0.77 4.31 -6.01
C ALA A 17 -1.91 4.43 -4.98
N LEU A 18 -2.70 5.52 -5.02
CA LEU A 18 -3.89 5.68 -4.17
C LEU A 18 -5.05 4.75 -4.56
N VAL A 19 -5.07 4.23 -5.78
CA VAL A 19 -6.17 3.34 -6.23
C VAL A 19 -6.26 2.08 -5.36
N PRO A 20 -5.22 1.25 -5.21
CA PRO A 20 -5.30 0.07 -4.35
C PRO A 20 -5.46 0.43 -2.88
N ALA A 21 -4.81 1.49 -2.40
CA ALA A 21 -4.94 1.93 -1.01
C ALA A 21 -6.38 2.39 -0.69
N GLY A 22 -7.00 3.16 -1.58
CA GLY A 22 -8.38 3.60 -1.46
C GLY A 22 -9.37 2.44 -1.53
N ALA A 23 -9.17 1.50 -2.46
CA ALA A 23 -10.01 0.32 -2.56
C ALA A 23 -9.99 -0.47 -1.24
N HIS A 24 -8.81 -0.79 -0.69
CA HIS A 24 -8.70 -1.48 0.59
C HIS A 24 -9.34 -0.74 1.76
N LEU A 25 -9.20 0.59 1.80
CA LEU A 25 -9.80 1.40 2.86
C LEU A 25 -11.33 1.36 2.83
N PHE A 26 -11.93 1.53 1.64
CA PHE A 26 -13.38 1.62 1.49
C PHE A 26 -14.10 0.27 1.56
N GLU A 27 -13.44 -0.82 1.21
CA GLU A 27 -14.04 -2.16 1.31
C GLU A 27 -13.93 -2.77 2.70
N LEU A 28 -12.93 -2.36 3.51
CA LEU A 28 -12.62 -2.98 4.80
C LEU A 28 -13.84 -3.11 5.73
N PRO A 29 -14.70 -2.08 5.93
CA PRO A 29 -15.88 -2.21 6.78
C PRO A 29 -16.86 -3.28 6.31
N ASN A 30 -16.95 -3.52 5.01
CA ASN A 30 -17.88 -4.47 4.42
C ASN A 30 -17.34 -5.90 4.41
N LYS A 31 -16.02 -6.08 4.34
CA LYS A 31 -15.43 -7.42 4.24
C LYS A 31 -14.96 -8.00 5.56
N ILE A 32 -14.61 -7.17 6.54
CA ILE A 32 -13.97 -7.63 7.78
C ILE A 32 -14.86 -8.57 8.61
N GLY A 33 -16.18 -8.45 8.48
CA GLY A 33 -17.18 -9.29 9.17
C GLY A 33 -17.65 -10.51 8.38
N LEU A 34 -17.16 -10.73 7.15
CA LEU A 34 -17.61 -11.84 6.32
C LEU A 34 -17.23 -13.21 6.91
N ALA A 35 -18.05 -14.23 6.63
CA ALA A 35 -17.70 -15.63 6.86
C ALA A 35 -16.43 -16.00 6.07
N GLN A 36 -15.77 -17.10 6.48
CA GLN A 36 -14.48 -17.50 5.90
C GLN A 36 -14.52 -17.61 4.38
N ASP A 37 -15.49 -18.37 3.85
CA ASP A 37 -15.56 -18.67 2.42
C ASP A 37 -15.81 -17.39 1.61
N ASP A 38 -16.74 -16.54 2.05
CA ASP A 38 -17.05 -15.26 1.42
C ASP A 38 -15.84 -14.31 1.46
N TYR A 39 -15.12 -14.28 2.59
CA TYR A 39 -13.93 -13.47 2.73
C TYR A 39 -12.83 -13.87 1.73
N PHE A 40 -12.60 -15.18 1.54
CA PHE A 40 -11.62 -15.67 0.58
C PHE A 40 -12.04 -15.43 -0.88
N VAL A 41 -13.34 -15.52 -1.18
CA VAL A 41 -13.87 -15.16 -2.50
C VAL A 41 -13.61 -13.69 -2.79
N VAL A 42 -13.93 -12.78 -1.86
CA VAL A 42 -13.68 -11.34 -2.01
C VAL A 42 -12.18 -11.05 -2.14
N GLN A 43 -11.32 -11.72 -1.37
CA GLN A 43 -9.88 -11.54 -1.48
C GLN A 43 -9.30 -11.99 -2.83
N SER A 44 -9.96 -12.91 -3.53
CA SER A 44 -9.51 -13.40 -4.83
C SER A 44 -9.50 -12.31 -5.93
N ILE A 45 -10.28 -11.23 -5.78
CA ILE A 45 -10.29 -10.09 -6.72
C ILE A 45 -8.94 -9.36 -6.77
N TYR A 46 -8.12 -9.48 -5.72
CA TYR A 46 -6.78 -8.86 -5.66
C TYR A 46 -5.69 -9.67 -6.36
N ARG A 47 -6.05 -10.79 -6.98
CA ARG A 47 -5.10 -11.58 -7.77
C ARG A 47 -4.50 -10.70 -8.89
N GLY A 48 -3.16 -10.64 -8.94
CA GLY A 48 -2.44 -9.78 -9.89
C GLY A 48 -2.17 -8.34 -9.40
N TRP A 49 -2.72 -7.91 -8.28
CA TRP A 49 -2.47 -6.57 -7.74
C TRP A 49 -1.02 -6.35 -7.28
N ALA A 50 -0.21 -7.40 -7.18
CA ALA A 50 1.24 -7.27 -7.01
C ALA A 50 1.90 -6.38 -8.09
N LEU A 51 1.29 -6.27 -9.28
CA LEU A 51 1.74 -5.36 -10.34
C LEU A 51 1.66 -3.88 -9.93
N PHE A 52 0.77 -3.50 -9.01
CA PHE A 52 0.77 -2.15 -8.42
C PHE A 52 2.05 -1.83 -7.64
N GLY A 53 2.84 -2.83 -7.28
CA GLY A 53 4.18 -2.62 -6.75
C GLY A 53 5.05 -1.77 -7.68
N ILE A 54 4.96 -1.96 -9.00
CA ILE A 54 5.70 -1.16 -9.99
C ILE A 54 5.30 0.32 -9.87
N VAL A 55 4.00 0.60 -9.75
CA VAL A 55 3.46 1.95 -9.58
C VAL A 55 3.94 2.57 -8.27
N LEU A 56 3.95 1.80 -7.19
CA LEU A 56 4.37 2.26 -5.87
C LEU A 56 5.87 2.60 -5.82
N PHE A 57 6.72 1.76 -6.42
CA PHE A 57 8.15 2.07 -6.58
C PHE A 57 8.38 3.26 -7.53
N GLY A 58 7.57 3.39 -8.59
CA GLY A 58 7.57 4.55 -9.46
C GLY A 58 7.21 5.83 -8.69
N ALA A 59 6.18 5.79 -7.84
CA ALA A 59 5.81 6.90 -6.97
C ALA A 59 6.94 7.29 -6.00
N LEU A 60 7.58 6.27 -5.38
CA LEU A 60 8.71 6.51 -4.48
C LEU A 60 9.87 7.21 -5.20
N ALA A 61 10.28 6.69 -6.34
CA ALA A 61 11.38 7.23 -7.13
C ALA A 61 11.08 8.64 -7.65
N ALA A 62 9.86 8.88 -8.16
CA ALA A 62 9.45 10.18 -8.69
C ALA A 62 9.38 11.25 -7.58
N ASN A 63 8.83 10.92 -6.40
CA ASN A 63 8.77 11.84 -5.27
C ASN A 63 10.17 12.12 -4.69
N LEU A 64 11.06 11.13 -4.64
CA LEU A 64 12.45 11.34 -4.24
C LEU A 64 13.17 12.26 -5.22
N ALA A 65 13.07 12.00 -6.52
CA ALA A 65 13.66 12.85 -7.56
C ALA A 65 13.14 14.28 -7.46
N LEU A 66 11.83 14.46 -7.30
CA LEU A 66 11.21 15.78 -7.12
C LEU A 66 11.76 16.48 -5.87
N THR A 67 11.85 15.78 -4.73
CA THR A 67 12.41 16.31 -3.48
C THR A 67 13.83 16.83 -3.69
N ILE A 68 14.70 16.06 -4.38
CA ILE A 68 16.07 16.46 -4.67
C ILE A 68 16.11 17.69 -5.59
N MET A 69 15.25 17.75 -6.61
CA MET A 69 15.21 18.84 -7.58
C MET A 69 14.77 20.15 -6.94
N VAL A 70 13.85 20.11 -5.97
CA VAL A 70 13.32 21.31 -5.30
C VAL A 70 14.02 21.63 -3.98
N ARG A 71 15.11 20.94 -3.62
CA ARG A 71 15.78 21.05 -2.30
C ARG A 71 16.18 22.46 -1.87
N ARG A 72 16.31 23.39 -2.80
CA ARG A 72 16.63 24.80 -2.54
C ARG A 72 15.39 25.68 -2.32
N GLN A 73 14.19 25.14 -2.52
CA GLN A 73 12.93 25.86 -2.40
C GLN A 73 12.19 25.34 -1.14
N ARG A 74 12.16 26.13 -0.07
CA ARG A 74 11.74 25.67 1.26
C ARG A 74 10.36 24.99 1.27
N ALA A 75 9.32 25.63 0.77
CA ALA A 75 7.97 25.07 0.80
C ALA A 75 7.79 23.87 -0.15
N PRO A 76 8.20 23.94 -1.44
CA PRO A 76 8.15 22.79 -2.34
C PRO A 76 8.95 21.59 -1.83
N PHE A 77 10.11 21.81 -1.21
CA PHE A 77 10.92 20.74 -0.63
C PHE A 77 10.14 19.96 0.45
N TRP A 78 9.58 20.64 1.43
CA TRP A 78 8.88 19.96 2.51
C TRP A 78 7.63 19.23 2.04
N LEU A 79 6.90 19.77 1.06
CA LEU A 79 5.74 19.08 0.46
C LEU A 79 6.16 17.81 -0.30
N ALA A 80 7.20 17.89 -1.14
CA ALA A 80 7.69 16.76 -1.88
C ALA A 80 8.32 15.69 -0.94
N PHE A 81 9.04 16.12 0.08
CA PHE A 81 9.64 15.25 1.07
C PHE A 81 8.58 14.52 1.91
N LEU A 82 7.52 15.22 2.32
CA LEU A 82 6.41 14.59 3.02
C LEU A 82 5.69 13.57 2.14
N ALA A 83 5.46 13.88 0.87
CA ALA A 83 4.87 12.92 -0.08
C ALA A 83 5.76 11.67 -0.23
N PHE A 84 7.08 11.85 -0.36
CA PHE A 84 8.04 10.74 -0.37
C PHE A 84 7.95 9.89 0.89
N LEU A 85 7.93 10.52 2.08
CA LEU A 85 7.84 9.78 3.35
C LEU A 85 6.52 9.01 3.49
N LEU A 86 5.40 9.57 3.04
CA LEU A 86 4.10 8.88 3.08
C LEU A 86 4.08 7.66 2.15
N VAL A 87 4.65 7.77 0.94
CA VAL A 87 4.80 6.63 0.03
C VAL A 87 5.75 5.58 0.61
N ALA A 88 6.88 6.00 1.21
CA ALA A 88 7.79 5.08 1.89
C ALA A 88 7.11 4.35 3.05
N ALA A 89 6.34 5.07 3.87
CA ALA A 89 5.56 4.47 4.96
C ALA A 89 4.56 3.41 4.46
N THR A 90 3.92 3.64 3.31
CA THR A 90 3.03 2.64 2.69
C THR A 90 3.78 1.35 2.36
N LEU A 91 5.01 1.43 1.84
CA LEU A 91 5.85 0.26 1.58
C LEU A 91 6.25 -0.46 2.87
N VAL A 92 6.62 0.29 3.92
CA VAL A 92 6.95 -0.31 5.22
C VAL A 92 5.74 -1.08 5.78
N ILE A 93 4.55 -0.48 5.74
CA ILE A 93 3.31 -1.14 6.17
C ILE A 93 3.06 -2.40 5.35
N PHE A 94 3.17 -2.31 4.02
CA PHE A 94 2.96 -3.44 3.14
C PHE A 94 3.90 -4.61 3.48
N PHE A 95 5.21 -4.39 3.58
CA PHE A 95 6.17 -5.45 3.83
C PHE A 95 6.13 -5.99 5.27
N THR A 96 5.66 -5.20 6.24
CA THR A 96 5.59 -5.60 7.64
C THR A 96 4.33 -6.41 7.96
N TRP A 97 3.20 -6.08 7.32
CA TRP A 97 1.89 -6.69 7.66
C TRP A 97 1.23 -7.40 6.48
N THR A 98 1.07 -6.72 5.35
CA THR A 98 0.29 -7.26 4.22
C THR A 98 1.02 -8.40 3.52
N TYR A 99 2.30 -8.24 3.23
CA TYR A 99 3.08 -9.23 2.52
C TYR A 99 3.21 -10.56 3.29
N PRO A 100 3.52 -10.58 4.61
CA PRO A 100 3.51 -11.82 5.38
C PRO A 100 2.15 -12.55 5.40
N ALA A 101 1.05 -11.79 5.49
CA ALA A 101 -0.30 -12.38 5.44
C ALA A 101 -0.58 -13.02 4.07
N ASN A 102 -0.18 -12.35 2.98
CA ASN A 102 -0.31 -12.90 1.63
C ASN A 102 0.54 -14.17 1.44
N GLN A 103 1.75 -14.21 2.00
CA GLN A 103 2.59 -15.41 1.95
C GLN A 103 1.96 -16.57 2.74
N ALA A 104 1.50 -16.34 3.97
CA ALA A 104 0.91 -17.35 4.83
C ALA A 104 -0.39 -17.94 4.27
N THR A 105 -1.11 -17.20 3.45
CA THR A 105 -2.37 -17.63 2.82
C THR A 105 -2.20 -18.04 1.36
N SER A 106 -0.98 -18.12 0.85
CA SER A 106 -0.72 -18.33 -0.58
C SER A 106 -1.51 -17.34 -1.46
N ASN A 107 -1.45 -16.06 -1.12
CA ASN A 107 -2.26 -14.99 -1.72
C ASN A 107 -3.78 -15.24 -1.60
N TRP A 108 -4.22 -15.67 -0.42
CA TRP A 108 -5.62 -15.91 -0.06
C TRP A 108 -6.28 -17.06 -0.84
N THR A 109 -5.47 -18.02 -1.30
CA THR A 109 -5.93 -19.26 -1.95
C THR A 109 -5.91 -20.46 -1.01
N ALA A 110 -5.14 -20.39 0.09
CA ALA A 110 -5.08 -21.42 1.12
C ALA A 110 -5.60 -20.86 2.45
N VAL A 111 -6.37 -21.66 3.17
CA VAL A 111 -6.96 -21.29 4.47
C VAL A 111 -6.14 -21.88 5.60
N PRO A 112 -5.25 -21.13 6.25
CA PRO A 112 -4.51 -21.60 7.41
C PRO A 112 -5.40 -21.59 8.66
N ALA A 113 -5.05 -22.40 9.68
CA ALA A 113 -5.81 -22.48 10.92
C ALA A 113 -5.99 -21.13 11.65
N ASN A 114 -5.03 -20.22 11.49
CA ASN A 114 -5.04 -18.87 12.08
C ASN A 114 -5.51 -17.78 11.11
N TRP A 115 -6.33 -18.11 10.10
CA TRP A 115 -6.76 -17.16 9.08
C TRP A 115 -7.43 -15.90 9.63
N GLN A 116 -8.14 -16.01 10.76
CA GLN A 116 -8.80 -14.86 11.39
C GLN A 116 -7.79 -13.82 11.92
N GLU A 117 -6.69 -14.28 12.52
CA GLU A 117 -5.62 -13.42 12.95
C GLU A 117 -4.92 -12.75 11.75
N LEU A 118 -4.66 -13.50 10.70
CA LEU A 118 -4.07 -12.99 9.46
C LEU A 118 -4.98 -11.97 8.77
N ARG A 119 -6.30 -12.17 8.80
CA ARG A 119 -7.29 -11.21 8.30
C ARG A 119 -7.16 -9.87 9.01
N LEU A 120 -7.06 -9.88 10.33
CA LEU A 120 -6.89 -8.67 11.13
C LEU A 120 -5.53 -8.01 10.87
N ASN A 121 -4.45 -8.78 10.85
CA ASN A 121 -3.10 -8.28 10.61
C ASN A 121 -2.89 -7.76 9.18
N GLY A 122 -3.55 -8.36 8.18
CA GLY A 122 -3.46 -7.92 6.80
C GLY A 122 -4.25 -6.64 6.51
N ASN A 123 -5.20 -6.28 7.35
CA ASN A 123 -6.09 -5.14 7.14
C ASN A 123 -5.94 -4.03 8.21
N THR A 124 -5.41 -4.37 9.40
CA THR A 124 -5.18 -3.41 10.48
C THR A 124 -3.89 -3.74 11.22
N PRO A 125 -3.08 -2.75 11.59
CA PRO A 125 -1.95 -2.95 12.49
C PRO A 125 -2.49 -3.21 13.90
N THR A 126 -2.87 -4.43 14.20
CA THR A 126 -3.33 -4.77 15.55
C THR A 126 -2.18 -5.24 16.41
N ARG A 127 -2.08 -4.61 17.59
CA ARG A 127 -1.18 -4.97 18.69
C ARG A 127 -1.21 -6.49 18.89
N ARG A 128 -0.04 -7.13 18.81
CA ARG A 128 0.17 -8.49 19.35
C ARG A 128 -0.21 -8.47 20.82
N THR A 129 -1.36 -8.98 21.18
CA THR A 129 -1.60 -9.48 22.54
C THR A 129 -0.80 -10.79 22.65
N ARG A 130 0.36 -10.72 23.31
CA ARG A 130 1.03 -11.92 23.80
C ARG A 130 0.17 -12.50 24.93
N TYR A 131 -0.28 -13.69 24.76
CA TYR A 131 -0.60 -14.59 25.85
C TYR A 131 0.51 -15.60 25.98
#